data_85169b653c02c5106a0b4ee647a18518
#
_entry.id   85169b653c02c5106a0b4ee647a18518
#
_cell.length_a   1.000
_cell.length_b   1.000
_cell.length_c   1.000
_cell.angle_alpha   90.00
_cell.angle_beta   90.00
_cell.angle_gamma   90.00
#
_symmetry.space_group_name_H-M   'P 1'
#
loop_
_entity.id
_entity.type
_entity.pdbx_description
1 polymer ?
#
loop_
_entity_poly.entity_id
_entity_poly.type
_entity_poly.pdbx_seq_one_letter_code
_entity_poly.pdbx_strand_id
1 'polypeptide(L)'
;FAADIDAAQHCCLMAFYIVDGSGRVAAVLEALMRAAQRGVRCQLLADSLGSAAFWRSGWPARLRQAGVEVTPALPFALWRSLWVRSDLRNHRKILVVDYRTAYTGSYNLVDPHLFKQSAGVGEWVDAVLRCEGPAAQELAAVFYGDWAGETNRNLDETITYLSRYTAEMPDFAPAAGNTADGRQLQVLPSHPGGDTSLVYDVLTNALNIAQESVLISTPYFVPDEALLNTLITTARRGVDVTLIMPRRVDSRLVRYAAAAYYQPLLAAGVKLRMFDGGLLHTKAVLVDGRFALFGTVNIDMRSFYLNLEVSLMAYGSDTAADIAALLQSYLAHSEALDPQRWQQRRPLRRFAERCVRLVSPLL
;
A
#
# COMPACT_ATOMS: atom_id res chain seq x y z
N PHE A 1 4.90 7.00 14.90
CA PHE A 1 3.46 7.21 15.04
C PHE A 1 3.12 7.74 16.44
N ALA A 2 3.39 6.98 17.53
CA ALA A 2 2.96 7.35 18.85
C ALA A 2 3.43 8.76 19.28
N ALA A 3 4.68 9.12 19.01
CA ALA A 3 5.23 10.42 19.37
C ALA A 3 4.51 11.59 18.66
N ASP A 4 4.21 11.44 17.34
CA ASP A 4 3.47 12.50 16.62
C ASP A 4 2.00 12.57 17.06
N ILE A 5 1.37 11.42 17.37
CA ILE A 5 0.02 11.39 17.94
C ILE A 5 -0.03 12.05 19.33
N ASP A 6 0.98 11.79 20.17
CA ASP A 6 1.08 12.43 21.48
C ASP A 6 1.32 13.95 21.38
N ALA A 7 1.97 14.42 20.31
CA ALA A 7 2.19 15.85 20.03
C ALA A 7 0.99 16.54 19.35
N ALA A 8 -0.01 15.80 18.87
CA ALA A 8 -1.15 16.32 18.12
C ALA A 8 -1.96 17.35 18.90
N GLN A 9 -2.40 18.40 18.19
CA GLN A 9 -3.18 19.52 18.72
C GLN A 9 -4.60 19.60 18.16
N HIS A 10 -4.82 19.14 16.91
CA HIS A 10 -6.08 19.31 16.19
C HIS A 10 -6.73 17.99 15.80
N CYS A 11 -6.01 17.12 15.10
CA CYS A 11 -6.57 15.86 14.65
C CYS A 11 -5.55 14.74 14.46
N CYS A 12 -6.04 13.49 14.64
CA CYS A 12 -5.36 12.26 14.26
C CYS A 12 -6.33 11.43 13.41
N LEU A 13 -6.01 11.24 12.12
CA LEU A 13 -6.83 10.53 11.16
C LEU A 13 -6.11 9.25 10.75
N MET A 14 -6.73 8.10 10.99
CA MET A 14 -6.10 6.80 10.75
C MET A 14 -6.99 5.91 9.88
N ALA A 15 -6.46 5.39 8.77
CA ALA A 15 -7.10 4.36 7.96
C ALA A 15 -6.13 3.20 7.77
N PHE A 16 -6.54 1.97 8.13
CA PHE A 16 -5.71 0.78 8.01
C PHE A 16 -6.51 -0.45 7.57
N TYR A 17 -5.91 -1.25 6.69
CA TYR A 17 -6.48 -2.52 6.28
C TYR A 17 -6.46 -3.54 7.43
N ILE A 18 -5.30 -3.72 8.09
CA ILE A 18 -5.17 -4.60 9.25
C ILE A 18 -4.77 -3.78 10.46
N VAL A 19 -5.58 -3.90 11.50
CA VAL A 19 -5.27 -3.42 12.86
C VAL A 19 -5.25 -4.62 13.79
N ASP A 20 -4.15 -4.78 14.53
CA ASP A 20 -4.03 -5.75 15.62
C ASP A 20 -3.40 -5.05 16.81
N GLY A 21 -4.18 -4.85 17.85
CA GLY A 21 -3.76 -4.11 19.05
C GLY A 21 -2.77 -4.84 19.96
N SER A 22 -2.14 -5.92 19.49
CA SER A 22 -1.12 -6.65 20.24
C SER A 22 0.27 -6.01 20.11
N GLY A 23 1.15 -6.33 21.03
CA GLY A 23 2.55 -5.92 20.99
C GLY A 23 2.73 -4.40 20.97
N ARG A 24 3.60 -3.92 20.09
CA ARG A 24 3.95 -2.49 19.97
C ARG A 24 2.79 -1.61 19.49
N VAL A 25 1.78 -2.19 18.83
CA VAL A 25 0.61 -1.45 18.35
C VAL A 25 -0.23 -0.93 19.51
N ALA A 26 -0.26 -1.62 20.65
CA ALA A 26 -0.94 -1.14 21.85
C ALA A 26 -0.52 0.29 22.21
N ALA A 27 0.77 0.60 22.15
CA ALA A 27 1.28 1.95 22.45
C ALA A 27 0.74 3.03 21.49
N VAL A 28 0.52 2.68 20.21
CA VAL A 28 -0.06 3.60 19.21
C VAL A 28 -1.54 3.86 19.50
N LEU A 29 -2.31 2.80 19.82
CA LEU A 29 -3.72 2.93 20.18
C LEU A 29 -3.91 3.69 21.52
N GLU A 30 -3.01 3.49 22.49
CA GLU A 30 -3.00 4.23 23.74
C GLU A 30 -2.63 5.71 23.53
N ALA A 31 -1.68 6.01 22.64
CA ALA A 31 -1.39 7.41 22.25
C ALA A 31 -2.63 8.08 21.62
N LEU A 32 -3.37 7.37 20.78
CA LEU A 32 -4.61 7.86 20.20
C LEU A 32 -5.68 8.15 21.26
N MET A 33 -5.79 7.28 22.27
CA MET A 33 -6.69 7.52 23.41
C MET A 33 -6.28 8.76 24.20
N ARG A 34 -4.98 8.93 24.51
CA ARG A 34 -4.47 10.12 25.19
C ARG A 34 -4.74 11.40 24.40
N ALA A 35 -4.55 11.36 23.07
CA ALA A 35 -4.85 12.48 22.20
C ALA A 35 -6.34 12.86 22.26
N ALA A 36 -7.25 11.90 22.16
CA ALA A 36 -8.69 12.13 22.27
C ALA A 36 -9.08 12.70 23.65
N GLN A 37 -8.48 12.21 24.74
CA GLN A 37 -8.70 12.73 26.09
C GLN A 37 -8.22 14.19 26.28
N ARG A 38 -7.25 14.66 25.45
CA ARG A 38 -6.84 16.07 25.39
C ARG A 38 -7.78 16.94 24.56
N GLY A 39 -8.80 16.37 23.92
CA GLY A 39 -9.74 17.07 23.04
C GLY A 39 -9.31 17.09 21.57
N VAL A 40 -8.26 16.36 21.18
CA VAL A 40 -7.86 16.16 19.80
C VAL A 40 -8.89 15.28 19.10
N ARG A 41 -9.33 15.67 17.88
CA ARG A 41 -10.23 14.85 17.09
C ARG A 41 -9.50 13.62 16.59
N CYS A 42 -9.88 12.44 17.06
CA CYS A 42 -9.26 11.17 16.72
C CYS A 42 -10.26 10.28 15.98
N GLN A 43 -9.93 9.87 14.75
CA GLN A 43 -10.77 9.04 13.90
C GLN A 43 -9.97 7.84 13.40
N LEU A 44 -10.50 6.62 13.57
CA LEU A 44 -9.91 5.36 13.12
C LEU A 44 -10.87 4.62 12.21
N LEU A 45 -10.49 4.47 10.95
CA LEU A 45 -11.14 3.64 9.95
C LEU A 45 -10.36 2.33 9.79
N ALA A 46 -10.95 1.20 10.13
CA ALA A 46 -10.31 -0.11 10.02
C ALA A 46 -11.16 -1.05 9.14
N ASP A 47 -10.52 -1.72 8.16
CA ASP A 47 -11.26 -2.65 7.28
C ASP A 47 -11.95 -3.75 8.10
N SER A 48 -13.18 -4.06 7.77
CA SER A 48 -14.03 -4.97 8.56
C SER A 48 -13.52 -6.41 8.55
N LEU A 49 -12.95 -6.89 7.43
CA LEU A 49 -12.41 -8.24 7.31
C LEU A 49 -10.92 -8.29 7.65
N GLY A 50 -10.13 -7.37 7.13
CA GLY A 50 -8.70 -7.30 7.42
C GLY A 50 -8.42 -7.14 8.91
N SER A 51 -9.24 -6.36 9.61
CA SER A 51 -9.12 -6.09 11.06
C SER A 51 -10.10 -6.92 11.92
N ALA A 52 -10.53 -8.11 11.47
CA ALA A 52 -11.52 -8.91 12.16
C ALA A 52 -11.12 -9.27 13.62
N ALA A 53 -9.83 -9.44 13.90
CA ALA A 53 -9.33 -9.69 15.26
C ALA A 53 -9.50 -8.44 16.14
N PHE A 54 -9.18 -7.26 15.63
CA PHE A 54 -9.38 -5.98 16.31
C PHE A 54 -10.86 -5.75 16.64
N TRP A 55 -11.78 -5.98 15.69
CA TRP A 55 -13.22 -5.78 15.90
C TRP A 55 -13.81 -6.71 16.97
N ARG A 56 -13.23 -7.91 17.17
CA ARG A 56 -13.63 -8.86 18.21
C ARG A 56 -12.93 -8.65 19.55
N SER A 57 -11.94 -7.77 19.61
CA SER A 57 -11.19 -7.45 20.82
C SER A 57 -11.89 -6.38 21.67
N GLY A 58 -11.33 -6.09 22.85
CA GLY A 58 -11.77 -4.98 23.70
C GLY A 58 -11.34 -3.59 23.20
N TRP A 59 -10.48 -3.50 22.18
CA TRP A 59 -9.92 -2.22 21.71
C TRP A 59 -10.97 -1.24 21.19
N PRO A 60 -11.95 -1.62 20.34
CA PRO A 60 -12.94 -0.66 19.83
C PRO A 60 -13.76 -0.01 20.95
N ALA A 61 -14.11 -0.76 21.99
CA ALA A 61 -14.85 -0.23 23.13
C ALA A 61 -13.99 0.76 23.94
N ARG A 62 -12.73 0.39 24.25
CA ARG A 62 -11.78 1.26 24.97
C ARG A 62 -11.52 2.57 24.24
N LEU A 63 -11.29 2.49 22.92
CA LEU A 63 -11.06 3.68 22.08
C LEU A 63 -12.27 4.61 22.09
N ARG A 64 -13.49 4.08 21.90
CA ARG A 64 -14.72 4.88 21.94
C ARG A 64 -14.95 5.52 23.32
N GLN A 65 -14.68 4.80 24.40
CA GLN A 65 -14.78 5.35 25.76
C GLN A 65 -13.80 6.51 26.00
N ALA A 66 -12.64 6.48 25.33
CA ALA A 66 -11.66 7.56 25.37
C ALA A 66 -12.00 8.75 24.47
N GLY A 67 -13.07 8.68 23.65
CA GLY A 67 -13.48 9.74 22.75
C GLY A 67 -12.97 9.58 21.31
N VAL A 68 -12.37 8.43 20.95
CA VAL A 68 -11.96 8.15 19.58
C VAL A 68 -13.17 7.66 18.76
N GLU A 69 -13.40 8.25 17.60
CA GLU A 69 -14.38 7.76 16.64
C GLU A 69 -13.81 6.55 15.90
N VAL A 70 -14.44 5.40 16.01
CA VAL A 70 -13.97 4.14 15.41
C VAL A 70 -15.05 3.55 14.51
N THR A 71 -14.75 3.47 13.20
CA THR A 71 -15.68 3.05 12.14
C THR A 71 -15.12 1.87 11.34
N PRO A 72 -15.93 0.82 11.05
CA PRO A 72 -15.53 -0.24 10.16
C PRO A 72 -15.61 0.22 8.70
N ALA A 73 -14.54 0.02 7.93
CA ALA A 73 -14.58 0.19 6.48
C ALA A 73 -15.15 -1.07 5.82
N LEU A 74 -16.00 -0.86 4.82
CA LEU A 74 -16.62 -1.90 3.99
C LEU A 74 -17.21 -3.05 4.85
N PRO A 75 -18.21 -2.77 5.69
CA PRO A 75 -18.77 -3.74 6.61
C PRO A 75 -19.33 -4.95 5.87
N PHE A 76 -18.84 -6.14 6.25
CA PHE A 76 -19.27 -7.40 5.66
C PHE A 76 -20.58 -7.85 6.28
N ALA A 77 -21.61 -8.02 5.44
CA ALA A 77 -22.87 -8.66 5.85
C ALA A 77 -23.24 -9.76 4.84
N LEU A 78 -23.33 -11.01 5.30
CA LEU A 78 -23.59 -12.20 4.49
C LEU A 78 -24.83 -12.07 3.57
N TRP A 79 -25.87 -11.42 4.04
CA TRP A 79 -27.13 -11.20 3.28
C TRP A 79 -27.07 -9.97 2.35
N ARG A 80 -26.14 -9.04 2.59
CA ARG A 80 -25.84 -7.94 1.65
C ARG A 80 -24.91 -8.38 0.52
N SER A 81 -24.15 -9.45 0.68
CA SER A 81 -23.20 -9.95 -0.34
C SER A 81 -23.88 -10.42 -1.63
N LEU A 82 -25.20 -10.66 -1.61
CA LEU A 82 -25.99 -10.94 -2.81
C LEU A 82 -26.23 -9.69 -3.68
N TRP A 83 -26.08 -8.48 -3.10
CA TRP A 83 -26.41 -7.20 -3.74
C TRP A 83 -25.25 -6.19 -3.72
N VAL A 84 -24.24 -6.40 -2.88
CA VAL A 84 -23.07 -5.53 -2.75
C VAL A 84 -21.80 -6.36 -2.90
N ARG A 85 -20.85 -5.87 -3.67
CA ARG A 85 -19.56 -6.51 -3.90
C ARG A 85 -18.81 -6.68 -2.56
N SER A 86 -18.74 -7.91 -2.08
CA SER A 86 -18.05 -8.27 -0.83
C SER A 86 -16.54 -8.44 -1.00
N ASP A 87 -16.05 -8.38 -2.23
CA ASP A 87 -14.64 -8.53 -2.61
C ASP A 87 -13.85 -7.22 -2.53
N LEU A 88 -14.53 -6.08 -2.43
CA LEU A 88 -13.90 -4.77 -2.25
C LEU A 88 -13.29 -4.63 -0.86
N ARG A 89 -12.08 -4.06 -0.76
CA ARG A 89 -11.37 -3.84 0.51
C ARG A 89 -10.76 -2.45 0.57
N ASN A 90 -10.78 -1.85 1.77
CA ASN A 90 -9.98 -0.66 2.02
C ASN A 90 -8.55 -1.09 2.39
N HIS A 91 -7.67 -1.10 1.39
CA HIS A 91 -6.28 -1.52 1.54
C HIS A 91 -5.33 -0.34 1.81
N ARG A 92 -5.86 0.87 2.01
CA ARG A 92 -5.09 2.06 2.38
C ARG A 92 -4.47 1.93 3.76
N LYS A 93 -3.32 2.55 3.95
CA LYS A 93 -2.63 2.69 5.22
C LYS A 93 -2.22 4.14 5.32
N ILE A 94 -2.98 4.89 6.12
CA ILE A 94 -2.83 6.34 6.26
C ILE A 94 -2.85 6.68 7.75
N LEU A 95 -1.92 7.51 8.19
CA LEU A 95 -2.02 8.28 9.43
C LEU A 95 -1.74 9.73 9.07
N VAL A 96 -2.64 10.63 9.43
CA VAL A 96 -2.44 12.08 9.33
C VAL A 96 -2.54 12.69 10.72
N VAL A 97 -1.61 13.57 11.04
CA VAL A 97 -1.58 14.35 12.29
C VAL A 97 -1.59 15.83 11.95
N ASP A 98 -2.59 16.53 12.45
CA ASP A 98 -2.76 17.98 12.35
C ASP A 98 -2.68 18.54 10.91
N TYR A 99 -3.00 17.73 9.90
CA TYR A 99 -2.87 18.06 8.47
C TYR A 99 -1.46 18.45 8.01
N ARG A 100 -0.47 18.28 8.88
CA ARG A 100 0.92 18.72 8.67
C ARG A 100 1.85 17.54 8.44
N THR A 101 1.65 16.47 9.18
CA THR A 101 2.46 15.25 9.11
C THR A 101 1.58 14.10 8.68
N ALA A 102 2.02 13.33 7.71
CA ALA A 102 1.33 12.13 7.31
C ALA A 102 2.28 10.96 7.09
N TYR A 103 1.71 9.77 7.18
CA TYR A 103 2.37 8.50 6.95
C TYR A 103 1.55 7.66 5.99
N THR A 104 2.19 7.11 4.99
CA THR A 104 1.60 6.08 4.12
C THR A 104 2.66 5.13 3.61
N GLY A 105 2.23 3.95 3.14
CA GLY A 105 3.13 2.91 2.65
C GLY A 105 2.53 1.52 2.78
N SER A 106 3.38 0.51 2.94
CA SER A 106 2.92 -0.88 3.00
C SER A 106 2.53 -1.35 4.41
N TYR A 107 2.91 -0.61 5.45
CA TYR A 107 2.82 -1.00 6.85
C TYR A 107 1.37 -1.04 7.36
N ASN A 108 0.88 -2.23 7.72
CA ASN A 108 -0.35 -2.38 8.48
C ASN A 108 -0.09 -2.07 9.96
N LEU A 109 -1.14 -1.75 10.70
CA LEU A 109 -1.03 -1.49 12.14
C LEU A 109 -0.97 -2.83 12.91
N VAL A 110 0.14 -3.55 12.72
CA VAL A 110 0.44 -4.85 13.33
C VAL A 110 1.88 -4.87 13.87
N ASP A 111 2.14 -5.69 14.86
CA ASP A 111 3.50 -5.96 15.31
C ASP A 111 4.11 -7.08 14.44
N PRO A 112 5.16 -6.80 13.62
CA PRO A 112 5.73 -7.80 12.71
C PRO A 112 6.32 -9.01 13.44
N HIS A 113 6.70 -8.86 14.72
CA HIS A 113 7.22 -9.96 15.53
C HIS A 113 6.12 -10.92 16.03
N LEU A 114 4.86 -10.51 16.02
CA LEU A 114 3.73 -11.29 16.53
C LEU A 114 2.77 -11.73 15.42
N PHE A 115 2.65 -10.93 14.38
CA PHE A 115 1.64 -11.12 13.35
C PHE A 115 1.97 -12.30 12.43
N LYS A 116 1.02 -13.22 12.26
CA LYS A 116 1.10 -14.38 11.34
C LYS A 116 2.40 -15.21 11.41
N GLN A 117 3.03 -15.31 12.58
CA GLN A 117 4.27 -16.10 12.74
C GLN A 117 4.11 -17.57 12.35
N SER A 118 2.90 -18.13 12.49
CA SER A 118 2.56 -19.51 12.09
C SER A 118 2.64 -19.76 10.58
N ALA A 119 2.67 -18.71 9.75
CA ALA A 119 2.80 -18.85 8.30
C ALA A 119 4.21 -19.32 7.85
N GLY A 120 5.22 -19.24 8.73
CA GLY A 120 6.58 -19.69 8.47
C GLY A 120 7.33 -18.89 7.40
N VAL A 121 6.90 -17.62 7.18
CA VAL A 121 7.50 -16.71 6.18
C VAL A 121 8.50 -15.73 6.80
N GLY A 122 8.66 -15.75 8.11
CA GLY A 122 9.44 -14.78 8.86
C GLY A 122 8.66 -13.49 9.13
N GLU A 123 9.36 -12.46 9.58
CA GLU A 123 8.77 -11.16 9.85
C GLU A 123 8.33 -10.46 8.56
N TRP A 124 7.32 -9.62 8.68
CA TRP A 124 6.91 -8.75 7.59
C TRP A 124 7.86 -7.57 7.49
N VAL A 125 8.47 -7.41 6.31
CA VAL A 125 9.35 -6.30 5.99
C VAL A 125 8.57 -5.26 5.22
N ASP A 126 8.07 -4.30 5.98
CA ASP A 126 7.26 -3.18 5.48
C ASP A 126 8.07 -1.88 5.47
N ALA A 127 7.61 -0.91 4.70
CA ALA A 127 8.14 0.44 4.70
C ALA A 127 7.00 1.47 4.76
N VAL A 128 7.30 2.57 5.43
CA VAL A 128 6.42 3.73 5.57
C VAL A 128 7.21 4.97 5.21
N LEU A 129 6.59 5.84 4.44
CA LEU A 129 7.11 7.17 4.16
C LEU A 129 6.38 8.17 5.08
N ARG A 130 7.16 8.97 5.82
CA ARG A 130 6.69 10.11 6.57
C ARG A 130 6.84 11.36 5.71
N CYS A 131 5.79 12.08 5.47
CA CYS A 131 5.80 13.33 4.71
C CYS A 131 5.20 14.47 5.53
N GLU A 132 5.61 15.68 5.21
CA GLU A 132 5.10 16.92 5.79
C GLU A 132 4.64 17.86 4.68
N GLY A 133 3.78 18.81 5.03
CA GLY A 133 3.29 19.82 4.10
C GLY A 133 2.06 19.40 3.28
N PRO A 134 1.91 19.90 2.04
CA PRO A 134 0.69 19.69 1.23
C PRO A 134 0.29 18.24 1.03
N ALA A 135 1.24 17.32 0.87
CA ALA A 135 0.95 15.90 0.73
C ALA A 135 0.19 15.31 1.94
N ALA A 136 0.39 15.86 3.14
CA ALA A 136 -0.37 15.44 4.32
C ALA A 136 -1.85 15.88 4.22
N GLN A 137 -2.13 17.04 3.62
CA GLN A 137 -3.50 17.48 3.36
C GLN A 137 -4.19 16.64 2.29
N GLU A 138 -3.47 16.29 1.22
CA GLU A 138 -3.99 15.40 0.19
C GLU A 138 -4.35 14.03 0.77
N LEU A 139 -3.51 13.46 1.65
CA LEU A 139 -3.81 12.22 2.36
C LEU A 139 -4.99 12.36 3.34
N ALA A 140 -5.15 13.53 3.98
CA ALA A 140 -6.33 13.81 4.80
C ALA A 140 -7.60 13.89 3.94
N ALA A 141 -7.54 14.49 2.76
CA ALA A 141 -8.67 14.51 1.82
C ALA A 141 -9.09 13.10 1.39
N VAL A 142 -8.12 12.22 1.10
CA VAL A 142 -8.37 10.81 0.82
C VAL A 142 -9.06 10.12 2.00
N PHE A 143 -8.56 10.32 3.22
CA PHE A 143 -9.18 9.77 4.42
C PHE A 143 -10.63 10.24 4.59
N TYR A 144 -10.89 11.54 4.43
CA TYR A 144 -12.23 12.08 4.58
C TYR A 144 -13.21 11.60 3.52
N GLY A 145 -12.75 11.36 2.29
CA GLY A 145 -13.57 10.73 1.27
C GLY A 145 -14.03 9.34 1.69
N ASP A 146 -13.11 8.51 2.19
CA ASP A 146 -13.43 7.18 2.71
C ASP A 146 -14.35 7.25 3.93
N TRP A 147 -14.03 8.11 4.88
CA TRP A 147 -14.83 8.28 6.10
C TRP A 147 -16.26 8.71 5.81
N ALA A 148 -16.46 9.65 4.90
CA ALA A 148 -17.79 10.10 4.50
C ALA A 148 -18.59 8.97 3.85
N GLY A 149 -17.97 8.18 2.99
CA GLY A 149 -18.61 7.01 2.36
C GLY A 149 -19.07 5.97 3.38
N GLU A 150 -18.29 5.71 4.42
CA GLU A 150 -18.63 4.69 5.43
C GLU A 150 -19.64 5.19 6.49
N THR A 151 -19.77 6.50 6.69
CA THR A 151 -20.73 7.06 7.65
C THR A 151 -22.12 7.29 7.05
N ASN A 152 -22.38 6.79 5.82
CA ASN A 152 -23.67 6.85 5.11
C ASN A 152 -24.28 8.26 5.03
N ARG A 153 -23.44 9.26 4.84
CA ARG A 153 -23.88 10.64 4.68
C ARG A 153 -24.52 10.81 3.29
N ASN A 154 -25.63 11.53 3.22
CA ASN A 154 -26.16 11.98 1.93
C ASN A 154 -25.18 12.99 1.28
N LEU A 155 -25.40 13.32 0.00
CA LEU A 155 -24.50 14.22 -0.74
C LEU A 155 -24.29 15.57 -0.04
N ASP A 156 -25.40 16.19 0.44
CA ASP A 156 -25.34 17.52 1.10
C ASP A 156 -24.59 17.46 2.43
N GLU A 157 -24.84 16.41 3.22
CA GLU A 157 -24.08 16.15 4.45
C GLU A 157 -22.61 15.87 4.16
N THR A 158 -22.30 15.15 3.11
CA THR A 158 -20.92 14.88 2.68
C THR A 158 -20.22 16.17 2.27
N ILE A 159 -20.86 17.02 1.45
CA ILE A 159 -20.32 18.31 1.04
C ILE A 159 -20.08 19.20 2.27
N THR A 160 -21.05 19.31 3.16
CA THR A 160 -20.94 20.09 4.40
C THR A 160 -19.81 19.59 5.27
N TYR A 161 -19.71 18.26 5.44
CA TYR A 161 -18.66 17.60 6.19
C TYR A 161 -17.28 17.91 5.61
N LEU A 162 -17.08 17.70 4.29
CA LEU A 162 -15.81 17.97 3.62
C LEU A 162 -15.44 19.46 3.65
N SER A 163 -16.40 20.35 3.41
CA SER A 163 -16.18 21.82 3.44
C SER A 163 -15.71 22.29 4.82
N ARG A 164 -16.29 21.74 5.90
CA ARG A 164 -15.85 22.04 7.26
C ARG A 164 -14.39 21.69 7.48
N TYR A 165 -13.95 20.50 7.09
CA TYR A 165 -12.57 20.05 7.30
C TYR A 165 -11.59 20.72 6.35
N THR A 166 -12.00 21.06 5.14
CA THR A 166 -11.18 21.88 4.24
C THR A 166 -10.89 23.25 4.83
N ALA A 167 -11.87 23.87 5.49
CA ALA A 167 -11.69 25.16 6.16
C ALA A 167 -10.78 25.08 7.41
N GLU A 168 -10.65 23.90 8.03
CA GLU A 168 -9.76 23.70 9.18
C GLU A 168 -8.30 23.38 8.76
N MET A 169 -8.07 23.03 7.47
CA MET A 169 -6.73 22.75 6.98
C MET A 169 -5.89 24.02 6.95
N PRO A 170 -4.63 23.95 7.39
CA PRO A 170 -3.73 25.11 7.28
C PRO A 170 -3.57 25.51 5.82
N ASP A 171 -3.56 26.80 5.56
CA ASP A 171 -3.21 27.33 4.24
C ASP A 171 -1.69 27.16 4.04
N PHE A 172 -1.31 26.09 3.35
CA PHE A 172 0.02 26.00 2.78
C PHE A 172 -0.05 26.77 1.46
N ALA A 173 0.30 28.04 1.49
CA ALA A 173 0.50 28.77 0.25
C ALA A 173 1.35 27.91 -0.68
N PRO A 174 0.90 27.66 -1.93
CA PRO A 174 1.77 27.00 -2.89
C PRO A 174 3.08 27.77 -2.88
N ALA A 175 4.18 27.09 -2.64
CA ALA A 175 5.48 27.75 -2.60
C ALA A 175 5.63 28.52 -3.91
N ALA A 176 5.49 29.84 -3.84
CA ALA A 176 5.60 30.71 -4.98
C ALA A 176 7.06 30.67 -5.42
N GLY A 177 7.30 29.92 -6.47
CA GLY A 177 8.63 29.65 -6.98
C GLY A 177 9.19 28.31 -6.47
N ASN A 178 9.85 27.65 -7.36
CA ASN A 178 10.70 26.49 -7.16
C ASN A 178 11.55 26.70 -5.90
N THR A 179 11.08 26.22 -4.75
CA THR A 179 11.96 26.17 -3.58
C THR A 179 12.97 25.09 -3.91
N ALA A 180 14.20 25.48 -4.08
CA ALA A 180 15.31 24.60 -4.48
C ALA A 180 15.49 23.34 -3.59
N ASP A 181 14.81 23.32 -2.44
CA ASP A 181 14.82 22.25 -1.44
C ASP A 181 13.48 21.52 -1.30
N GLY A 182 12.45 21.82 -2.08
CA GLY A 182 11.11 21.21 -2.00
C GLY A 182 11.08 19.86 -2.73
N ARG A 183 10.87 18.76 -1.99
CA ARG A 183 10.60 17.45 -2.57
C ARG A 183 9.22 17.45 -3.25
N GLN A 184 9.16 16.99 -4.51
CA GLN A 184 7.91 16.95 -5.27
C GLN A 184 7.22 15.60 -5.06
N LEU A 185 6.11 15.63 -4.30
CA LEU A 185 5.25 14.48 -4.04
C LEU A 185 3.84 14.78 -4.54
N GLN A 186 3.17 13.77 -5.07
CA GLN A 186 1.76 13.80 -5.41
C GLN A 186 1.07 12.56 -4.86
N VAL A 187 -0.08 12.73 -4.23
CA VAL A 187 -0.90 11.63 -3.74
C VAL A 187 -1.78 11.11 -4.86
N LEU A 188 -1.76 9.80 -5.05
CA LEU A 188 -2.52 9.10 -6.07
C LEU A 188 -3.45 8.08 -5.41
N PRO A 189 -4.69 8.44 -5.07
CA PRO A 189 -5.68 7.48 -4.60
C PRO A 189 -6.27 6.70 -5.77
N SER A 190 -6.59 5.44 -5.54
CA SER A 190 -7.39 4.63 -6.46
C SER A 190 -8.52 3.93 -5.73
N HIS A 191 -9.65 3.74 -6.41
CA HIS A 191 -10.81 3.07 -5.86
C HIS A 191 -11.72 2.51 -6.96
N PRO A 192 -12.44 1.41 -6.72
CA PRO A 192 -13.46 0.92 -7.63
C PRO A 192 -14.59 1.94 -7.76
N GLY A 193 -15.00 2.26 -8.99
CA GLY A 193 -16.06 3.24 -9.27
C GLY A 193 -15.59 4.66 -9.61
N GLY A 194 -14.29 4.97 -9.41
CA GLY A 194 -13.63 6.12 -10.01
C GLY A 194 -12.87 5.72 -11.28
N ASP A 195 -11.84 6.48 -11.63
CA ASP A 195 -10.88 6.03 -12.64
C ASP A 195 -9.98 4.92 -12.03
N THR A 196 -10.45 3.68 -12.15
CA THR A 196 -9.80 2.50 -11.58
C THR A 196 -8.48 2.16 -12.27
N SER A 197 -8.24 2.73 -13.46
CA SER A 197 -7.02 2.50 -14.25
C SER A 197 -5.87 3.43 -13.85
N LEU A 198 -6.11 4.50 -13.11
CA LEU A 198 -5.16 5.60 -12.92
C LEU A 198 -3.77 5.15 -12.43
N VAL A 199 -3.69 4.33 -11.37
CA VAL A 199 -2.40 3.80 -10.88
C VAL A 199 -1.77 2.86 -11.90
N TYR A 200 -2.59 2.04 -12.56
CA TYR A 200 -2.17 1.13 -13.60
C TYR A 200 -1.60 1.89 -14.82
N ASP A 201 -2.28 2.96 -15.24
CA ASP A 201 -1.86 3.80 -16.36
C ASP A 201 -0.57 4.56 -16.04
N VAL A 202 -0.46 5.11 -14.83
CA VAL A 202 0.80 5.74 -14.36
C VAL A 202 1.94 4.73 -14.38
N LEU A 203 1.73 3.52 -13.86
CA LEU A 203 2.74 2.47 -13.86
C LEU A 203 3.14 2.07 -15.27
N THR A 204 2.18 1.78 -16.15
CA THR A 204 2.46 1.35 -17.53
C THR A 204 3.13 2.45 -18.34
N ASN A 205 2.71 3.72 -18.19
CA ASN A 205 3.37 4.85 -18.81
C ASN A 205 4.81 5.01 -18.30
N ALA A 206 5.05 4.93 -17.00
CA ALA A 206 6.40 5.01 -16.42
C ALA A 206 7.32 3.92 -16.97
N LEU A 207 6.83 2.68 -17.12
CA LEU A 207 7.55 1.57 -17.73
C LEU A 207 7.84 1.83 -19.23
N ASN A 208 6.89 2.40 -19.96
CA ASN A 208 7.03 2.68 -21.39
C ASN A 208 8.05 3.78 -21.68
N ILE A 209 8.17 4.79 -20.82
CA ILE A 209 9.12 5.90 -20.98
C ILE A 209 10.48 5.63 -20.34
N ALA A 210 10.64 4.56 -19.55
CA ALA A 210 11.89 4.18 -18.92
C ALA A 210 13.02 4.03 -19.95
N GLN A 211 14.20 4.59 -19.66
CA GLN A 211 15.37 4.61 -20.54
C GLN A 211 16.56 3.83 -20.00
N GLU A 212 16.78 3.83 -18.69
CA GLU A 212 17.96 3.25 -18.05
C GLU A 212 17.62 2.03 -17.19
N SER A 213 16.73 2.21 -16.22
CA SER A 213 16.46 1.18 -15.23
C SER A 213 15.05 1.23 -14.64
N VAL A 214 14.53 0.07 -14.29
CA VAL A 214 13.29 -0.11 -13.53
C VAL A 214 13.55 -1.09 -12.39
N LEU A 215 13.29 -0.64 -11.16
CA LEU A 215 13.41 -1.46 -9.96
C LEU A 215 12.07 -1.54 -9.24
N ILE A 216 11.53 -2.74 -9.09
CA ILE A 216 10.20 -2.99 -8.52
C ILE A 216 10.33 -3.88 -7.30
N SER A 217 9.69 -3.50 -6.19
CA SER A 217 9.45 -4.34 -5.02
C SER A 217 7.95 -4.60 -4.87
N THR A 218 7.56 -5.86 -4.76
CA THR A 218 6.17 -6.27 -4.51
C THR A 218 6.10 -7.62 -3.81
N PRO A 219 5.22 -7.78 -2.79
CA PRO A 219 5.03 -9.10 -2.15
C PRO A 219 4.33 -10.10 -3.07
N TYR A 220 3.42 -9.59 -3.89
CA TYR A 220 2.59 -10.38 -4.79
C TYR A 220 2.76 -9.88 -6.21
N PHE A 221 3.04 -10.81 -7.13
CA PHE A 221 3.27 -10.50 -8.53
C PHE A 221 2.35 -11.38 -9.38
N VAL A 222 1.18 -10.85 -9.67
CA VAL A 222 0.14 -11.52 -10.49
C VAL A 222 -0.42 -10.48 -11.49
N PRO A 223 0.44 -10.01 -12.42
CA PRO A 223 0.04 -8.99 -13.39
C PRO A 223 -0.95 -9.56 -14.40
N ASP A 224 -1.69 -8.68 -15.06
CA ASP A 224 -2.39 -9.03 -16.29
C ASP A 224 -1.42 -9.19 -17.47
N GLU A 225 -1.94 -9.61 -18.62
CA GLU A 225 -1.15 -9.82 -19.83
C GLU A 225 -0.55 -8.49 -20.38
N ALA A 226 -1.26 -7.37 -20.23
CA ALA A 226 -0.79 -6.09 -20.76
C ALA A 226 0.41 -5.58 -19.96
N LEU A 227 0.34 -5.61 -18.62
CA LEU A 227 1.46 -5.23 -17.76
C LEU A 227 2.65 -6.18 -17.90
N LEU A 228 2.39 -7.49 -18.01
CA LEU A 228 3.43 -8.48 -18.27
C LEU A 228 4.17 -8.16 -19.58
N ASN A 229 3.43 -7.89 -20.66
CA ASN A 229 4.00 -7.54 -21.96
C ASN A 229 4.74 -6.18 -21.91
N THR A 230 4.25 -5.22 -21.15
CA THR A 230 4.94 -3.94 -20.92
C THR A 230 6.30 -4.16 -20.26
N LEU A 231 6.39 -4.98 -19.21
CA LEU A 231 7.67 -5.30 -18.55
C LEU A 231 8.63 -6.03 -19.52
N ILE A 232 8.13 -6.99 -20.29
CA ILE A 232 8.91 -7.74 -21.28
C ILE A 232 9.45 -6.79 -22.37
N THR A 233 8.62 -5.91 -22.91
CA THR A 233 9.04 -4.97 -23.97
C THR A 233 10.01 -3.93 -23.43
N THR A 234 9.82 -3.45 -22.20
CA THR A 234 10.75 -2.54 -21.53
C THR A 234 12.14 -3.18 -21.39
N ALA A 235 12.22 -4.41 -20.90
CA ALA A 235 13.50 -5.13 -20.84
C ALA A 235 14.14 -5.37 -22.23
N ARG A 236 13.33 -5.71 -23.23
CA ARG A 236 13.81 -5.93 -24.63
C ARG A 236 14.29 -4.65 -25.31
N ARG A 237 13.84 -3.48 -24.86
CA ARG A 237 14.40 -2.18 -25.29
C ARG A 237 15.80 -1.91 -24.75
N GLY A 238 16.30 -2.76 -23.85
CA GLY A 238 17.62 -2.60 -23.20
C GLY A 238 17.58 -1.94 -21.83
N VAL A 239 16.39 -1.64 -21.28
CA VAL A 239 16.23 -1.10 -19.93
C VAL A 239 16.55 -2.19 -18.90
N ASP A 240 17.31 -1.88 -17.87
CA ASP A 240 17.63 -2.80 -16.78
C ASP A 240 16.44 -3.00 -15.83
N VAL A 241 15.60 -3.99 -16.10
CA VAL A 241 14.40 -4.28 -15.31
C VAL A 241 14.71 -5.32 -14.23
N THR A 242 14.52 -4.95 -12.97
CA THR A 242 14.72 -5.82 -11.81
C THR A 242 13.47 -5.86 -10.93
N LEU A 243 12.98 -7.08 -10.63
CA LEU A 243 11.90 -7.33 -9.67
C LEU A 243 12.46 -7.96 -8.40
N ILE A 244 12.14 -7.35 -7.25
CA ILE A 244 12.46 -7.88 -5.93
C ILE A 244 11.18 -8.44 -5.31
N MET A 245 11.19 -9.70 -4.99
CA MET A 245 10.05 -10.41 -4.42
C MET A 245 10.48 -11.24 -3.22
N PRO A 246 9.61 -11.50 -2.23
CA PRO A 246 9.95 -12.38 -1.13
C PRO A 246 10.19 -13.81 -1.62
N ARG A 247 11.21 -14.48 -1.06
CA ARG A 247 11.47 -15.90 -1.33
C ARG A 247 10.34 -16.78 -0.82
N ARG A 248 9.72 -16.41 0.30
CA ARG A 248 8.60 -17.11 0.92
C ARG A 248 7.40 -16.19 0.98
N VAL A 249 6.25 -16.69 0.55
CA VAL A 249 4.96 -15.96 0.52
C VAL A 249 3.97 -16.70 1.40
N ASP A 250 3.15 -15.98 2.14
CA ASP A 250 2.15 -16.52 3.07
C ASP A 250 0.99 -17.26 2.36
N SER A 251 0.75 -16.98 1.08
CA SER A 251 -0.22 -17.68 0.24
C SER A 251 0.45 -18.65 -0.73
N ARG A 252 0.16 -19.94 -0.57
CA ARG A 252 0.63 -20.98 -1.51
C ARG A 252 0.10 -20.74 -2.92
N LEU A 253 -1.16 -20.31 -3.04
CA LEU A 253 -1.82 -20.07 -4.31
C LEU A 253 -1.15 -18.93 -5.08
N VAL A 254 -0.93 -17.78 -4.41
CA VAL A 254 -0.22 -16.63 -4.98
C VAL A 254 1.21 -17.00 -5.40
N ARG A 255 1.91 -17.83 -4.61
CA ARG A 255 3.24 -18.31 -4.96
C ARG A 255 3.25 -19.10 -6.27
N TYR A 256 2.27 -19.99 -6.48
CA TYR A 256 2.17 -20.76 -7.74
C TYR A 256 1.75 -19.87 -8.91
N ALA A 257 0.82 -18.92 -8.69
CA ALA A 257 0.42 -17.96 -9.70
C ALA A 257 1.62 -17.12 -10.17
N ALA A 258 2.35 -16.49 -9.24
CA ALA A 258 3.55 -15.68 -9.54
C ALA A 258 4.61 -16.48 -10.31
N ALA A 259 4.85 -17.73 -9.93
CA ALA A 259 5.83 -18.61 -10.57
C ALA A 259 5.57 -18.85 -12.07
N ALA A 260 4.32 -18.75 -12.51
CA ALA A 260 3.95 -18.92 -13.92
C ALA A 260 4.45 -17.75 -14.81
N TYR A 261 4.66 -16.59 -14.24
CA TYR A 261 5.13 -15.37 -14.95
C TYR A 261 6.66 -15.28 -15.03
N TYR A 262 7.41 -16.04 -14.23
CA TYR A 262 8.87 -15.87 -14.14
C TYR A 262 9.58 -16.29 -15.43
N GLN A 263 9.12 -17.37 -16.10
CA GLN A 263 9.77 -17.87 -17.31
C GLN A 263 9.79 -16.83 -18.46
N PRO A 264 8.67 -16.21 -18.85
CA PRO A 264 8.68 -15.19 -19.91
C PRO A 264 9.50 -13.94 -19.53
N LEU A 265 9.50 -13.53 -18.26
CA LEU A 265 10.29 -12.41 -17.76
C LEU A 265 11.79 -12.70 -17.87
N LEU A 266 12.24 -13.85 -17.37
CA LEU A 266 13.64 -14.27 -17.45
C LEU A 266 14.11 -14.40 -18.91
N ALA A 267 13.25 -14.91 -19.80
CA ALA A 267 13.56 -15.01 -21.23
C ALA A 267 13.67 -13.64 -21.92
N ALA A 268 13.05 -12.61 -21.36
CA ALA A 268 13.15 -11.23 -21.85
C ALA A 268 14.36 -10.47 -21.25
N GLY A 269 15.08 -11.07 -20.31
CA GLY A 269 16.22 -10.43 -19.64
C GLY A 269 15.87 -9.71 -18.32
N VAL A 270 14.62 -9.81 -17.85
CA VAL A 270 14.23 -9.26 -16.55
C VAL A 270 14.95 -10.00 -15.42
N LYS A 271 15.56 -9.28 -14.51
CA LYS A 271 16.26 -9.82 -13.33
C LYS A 271 15.26 -10.07 -12.20
N LEU A 272 15.12 -11.30 -11.77
CA LEU A 272 14.28 -11.67 -10.62
C LEU A 272 15.16 -11.86 -9.39
N ARG A 273 14.89 -11.11 -8.33
CA ARG A 273 15.64 -11.10 -7.07
C ARG A 273 14.74 -11.62 -5.95
N MET A 274 15.18 -12.68 -5.26
CA MET A 274 14.43 -13.33 -4.19
C MET A 274 14.97 -12.87 -2.84
N PHE A 275 14.23 -12.00 -2.17
CA PHE A 275 14.57 -11.47 -0.85
C PHE A 275 14.38 -12.55 0.22
N ASP A 276 15.37 -12.72 1.10
CA ASP A 276 15.39 -13.79 2.11
C ASP A 276 15.35 -13.28 3.58
N GLY A 277 15.17 -11.99 3.80
CA GLY A 277 15.07 -11.36 5.12
C GLY A 277 13.69 -11.42 5.78
N GLY A 278 12.79 -12.29 5.32
CA GLY A 278 11.40 -12.37 5.76
C GLY A 278 10.40 -12.19 4.62
N LEU A 279 9.14 -11.86 4.94
CA LEU A 279 8.14 -11.52 3.93
C LEU A 279 8.32 -10.04 3.51
N LEU A 280 9.06 -9.80 2.43
CA LEU A 280 9.14 -8.46 1.85
C LEU A 280 7.74 -8.01 1.40
N HIS A 281 7.16 -7.07 2.15
CA HIS A 281 5.80 -6.60 1.91
C HIS A 281 5.75 -5.17 1.36
N THR A 282 6.89 -4.52 1.16
CA THR A 282 7.00 -3.19 0.57
C THR A 282 6.57 -3.17 -0.90
N LYS A 283 5.81 -2.16 -1.29
CA LYS A 283 5.39 -1.88 -2.66
C LYS A 283 6.02 -0.58 -3.12
N ALA A 284 6.95 -0.71 -4.07
CA ALA A 284 7.64 0.43 -4.63
C ALA A 284 8.08 0.15 -6.07
N VAL A 285 8.03 1.17 -6.90
CA VAL A 285 8.58 1.18 -8.26
C VAL A 285 9.49 2.38 -8.38
N LEU A 286 10.70 2.18 -8.87
CA LEU A 286 11.65 3.24 -9.17
C LEU A 286 12.04 3.16 -10.64
N VAL A 287 11.92 4.26 -11.36
CA VAL A 287 12.26 4.37 -12.79
C VAL A 287 13.37 5.40 -12.96
N ASP A 288 14.44 5.00 -13.61
CA ASP A 288 15.61 5.82 -13.97
C ASP A 288 16.21 6.62 -12.80
N GLY A 289 15.98 6.17 -11.55
CA GLY A 289 16.39 6.88 -10.35
C GLY A 289 15.72 8.25 -10.13
N ARG A 290 14.71 8.60 -10.91
CA ARG A 290 14.10 9.95 -10.96
C ARG A 290 12.60 9.98 -10.72
N PHE A 291 11.91 8.88 -10.94
CA PHE A 291 10.50 8.74 -10.66
C PHE A 291 10.28 7.53 -9.76
N ALA A 292 9.52 7.71 -8.69
CA ALA A 292 9.15 6.60 -7.86
C ALA A 292 7.65 6.58 -7.56
N LEU A 293 7.09 5.36 -7.51
CA LEU A 293 5.76 5.08 -7.01
C LEU A 293 5.92 4.28 -5.72
N PHE A 294 5.36 4.76 -4.62
CA PHE A 294 5.48 4.13 -3.31
C PHE A 294 4.14 4.15 -2.59
N GLY A 295 3.68 3.01 -2.07
CA GLY A 295 2.38 3.03 -1.39
C GLY A 295 1.84 1.65 -1.03
N THR A 296 0.53 1.48 -1.25
CA THR A 296 -0.20 0.30 -0.81
C THR A 296 -0.46 -0.71 -1.92
N VAL A 297 -0.26 -0.35 -3.20
CA VAL A 297 -0.64 -1.09 -4.40
C VAL A 297 0.31 -2.24 -4.70
N ASN A 298 -0.16 -3.48 -4.64
CA ASN A 298 0.58 -4.63 -5.16
C ASN A 298 0.52 -4.70 -6.70
N ILE A 299 1.42 -5.49 -7.29
CA ILE A 299 1.35 -5.83 -8.72
C ILE A 299 0.39 -7.01 -8.91
N ASP A 300 -0.89 -6.79 -8.63
CA ASP A 300 -1.96 -7.77 -8.82
C ASP A 300 -3.29 -7.12 -9.22
N MET A 301 -4.18 -7.93 -9.80
CA MET A 301 -5.47 -7.47 -10.33
C MET A 301 -6.39 -6.89 -9.23
N ARG A 302 -6.31 -7.42 -8.01
CA ARG A 302 -7.12 -6.91 -6.90
C ARG A 302 -6.72 -5.49 -6.52
N SER A 303 -5.43 -5.23 -6.41
CA SER A 303 -4.91 -3.90 -6.07
C SER A 303 -5.23 -2.88 -7.15
N PHE A 304 -5.20 -3.28 -8.43
CA PHE A 304 -5.50 -2.33 -9.51
C PHE A 304 -7.00 -2.03 -9.67
N TYR A 305 -7.89 -3.01 -9.44
CA TYR A 305 -9.29 -2.89 -9.87
C TYR A 305 -10.34 -3.04 -8.76
N LEU A 306 -9.96 -3.58 -7.60
CA LEU A 306 -10.93 -3.95 -6.55
C LEU A 306 -10.70 -3.25 -5.21
N ASN A 307 -9.47 -2.91 -4.89
CA ASN A 307 -9.17 -2.32 -3.60
C ASN A 307 -9.22 -0.79 -3.65
N LEU A 308 -9.53 -0.18 -2.51
CA LEU A 308 -9.20 1.21 -2.27
C LEU A 308 -7.72 1.24 -1.88
N GLU A 309 -6.89 1.89 -2.69
CA GLU A 309 -5.45 1.99 -2.50
C GLU A 309 -4.99 3.46 -2.47
N VAL A 310 -3.75 3.68 -2.08
CA VAL A 310 -3.11 4.98 -2.17
C VAL A 310 -1.62 4.82 -2.46
N SER A 311 -1.12 5.63 -3.38
CA SER A 311 0.30 5.70 -3.72
C SER A 311 0.79 7.14 -3.63
N LEU A 312 2.08 7.31 -3.40
CA LEU A 312 2.80 8.56 -3.56
C LEU A 312 3.64 8.47 -4.83
N MET A 313 3.53 9.47 -5.69
CA MET A 313 4.44 9.70 -6.80
C MET A 313 5.51 10.69 -6.37
N ALA A 314 6.77 10.29 -6.47
CA ALA A 314 7.93 11.11 -6.15
C ALA A 314 8.65 11.49 -7.45
N TYR A 315 8.88 12.77 -7.66
CA TYR A 315 9.49 13.30 -8.86
C TYR A 315 10.87 13.90 -8.56
N GLY A 316 11.83 13.60 -9.45
CA GLY A 316 13.21 14.03 -9.31
C GLY A 316 14.06 13.08 -8.47
N SER A 317 15.38 13.07 -8.73
CA SER A 317 16.36 12.19 -8.07
C SER A 317 16.40 12.37 -6.56
N ASP A 318 16.29 13.61 -6.10
CA ASP A 318 16.38 13.95 -4.66
C ASP A 318 15.16 13.44 -3.88
N THR A 319 13.98 13.54 -4.48
CA THR A 319 12.74 13.00 -3.89
C THR A 319 12.72 11.47 -3.91
N ALA A 320 13.21 10.87 -4.99
CA ALA A 320 13.27 9.42 -5.15
C ALA A 320 14.42 8.75 -4.36
N ALA A 321 15.40 9.52 -3.86
CA ALA A 321 16.63 9.00 -3.25
C ALA A 321 16.36 8.06 -2.06
N ASP A 322 15.42 8.40 -1.17
CA ASP A 322 15.12 7.58 0.00
C ASP A 322 14.52 6.22 -0.43
N ILE A 323 13.66 6.23 -1.46
CA ILE A 323 13.06 5.02 -2.04
C ILE A 323 14.14 4.19 -2.76
N ALA A 324 15.05 4.85 -3.47
CA ALA A 324 16.18 4.20 -4.13
C ALA A 324 17.07 3.50 -3.10
N ALA A 325 17.46 4.19 -2.01
CA ALA A 325 18.27 3.62 -0.94
C ALA A 325 17.59 2.40 -0.28
N LEU A 326 16.26 2.50 -0.03
CA LEU A 326 15.47 1.40 0.49
C LEU A 326 15.51 0.17 -0.44
N LEU A 327 15.25 0.37 -1.72
CA LEU A 327 15.25 -0.72 -2.71
C LEU A 327 16.64 -1.34 -2.89
N GLN A 328 17.70 -0.54 -2.83
CA GLN A 328 19.09 -1.05 -2.84
C GLN A 328 19.39 -1.90 -1.61
N SER A 329 18.87 -1.54 -0.44
CA SER A 329 19.00 -2.37 0.78
C SER A 329 18.34 -3.74 0.61
N TYR A 330 17.20 -3.80 -0.05
CA TYR A 330 16.52 -5.07 -0.35
C TYR A 330 17.29 -5.90 -1.38
N LEU A 331 17.88 -5.27 -2.39
CA LEU A 331 18.73 -5.96 -3.36
C LEU A 331 19.94 -6.62 -2.70
N ALA A 332 20.58 -5.94 -1.73
CA ALA A 332 21.71 -6.47 -0.99
C ALA A 332 21.39 -7.76 -0.21
N HIS A 333 20.11 -7.93 0.18
CA HIS A 333 19.62 -9.11 0.90
C HIS A 333 18.80 -10.05 -0.01
N SER A 334 19.01 -9.97 -1.33
CA SER A 334 18.28 -10.77 -2.32
C SER A 334 19.22 -11.59 -3.18
N GLU A 335 18.85 -12.83 -3.47
CA GLU A 335 19.56 -13.70 -4.40
C GLU A 335 18.93 -13.65 -5.79
N ALA A 336 19.76 -13.70 -6.81
CA ALA A 336 19.27 -13.82 -8.19
C ALA A 336 18.61 -15.18 -8.44
N LEU A 337 17.45 -15.17 -9.08
CA LEU A 337 16.84 -16.41 -9.55
C LEU A 337 17.58 -16.86 -10.82
N ASP A 338 18.27 -18.01 -10.72
CA ASP A 338 19.01 -18.60 -11.83
C ASP A 338 18.06 -19.09 -12.94
N PRO A 339 18.11 -18.54 -14.16
CA PRO A 339 17.23 -18.94 -15.26
C PRO A 339 17.38 -20.41 -15.67
N GLN A 340 18.60 -20.97 -15.60
CA GLN A 340 18.85 -22.35 -16.01
C GLN A 340 18.24 -23.32 -15.00
N ARG A 341 18.48 -23.10 -13.70
CA ARG A 341 17.85 -23.88 -12.64
C ARG A 341 16.32 -23.74 -12.66
N TRP A 342 15.83 -22.56 -13.01
CA TRP A 342 14.39 -22.32 -13.12
C TRP A 342 13.75 -23.13 -14.24
N GLN A 343 14.42 -23.31 -15.38
CA GLN A 343 13.97 -24.14 -16.50
C GLN A 343 13.94 -25.64 -16.17
N GLN A 344 14.82 -26.12 -15.30
CA GLN A 344 14.95 -27.53 -14.92
C GLN A 344 13.90 -28.02 -13.90
N ARG A 345 12.90 -27.19 -13.56
CA ARG A 345 11.82 -27.59 -12.64
C ARG A 345 11.04 -28.80 -13.17
N ARG A 346 10.56 -29.64 -12.22
CA ARG A 346 9.75 -30.82 -12.54
C ARG A 346 8.55 -30.48 -13.42
N PRO A 347 8.22 -31.26 -14.47
CA PRO A 347 7.10 -30.96 -15.39
C PRO A 347 5.75 -30.82 -14.68
N LEU A 348 5.48 -31.68 -13.68
CA LEU A 348 4.26 -31.60 -12.86
C LEU A 348 4.11 -30.23 -12.15
N ARG A 349 5.21 -29.68 -11.62
CA ARG A 349 5.19 -28.38 -10.99
C ARG A 349 4.89 -27.26 -12.01
N ARG A 350 5.49 -27.33 -13.19
CA ARG A 350 5.22 -26.38 -14.30
C ARG A 350 3.76 -26.45 -14.74
N PHE A 351 3.18 -27.66 -14.78
CA PHE A 351 1.77 -27.85 -15.09
C PHE A 351 0.86 -27.23 -14.02
N ALA A 352 1.12 -27.48 -12.73
CA ALA A 352 0.37 -26.90 -11.62
C ALA A 352 0.43 -25.35 -11.64
N GLU A 353 1.61 -24.76 -11.89
CA GLU A 353 1.78 -23.29 -12.03
C GLU A 353 0.91 -22.73 -13.16
N ARG A 354 0.82 -23.43 -14.32
CA ARG A 354 -0.05 -23.03 -15.44
C ARG A 354 -1.53 -23.15 -15.10
N CYS A 355 -1.94 -24.19 -14.39
CA CYS A 355 -3.34 -24.35 -13.96
C CYS A 355 -3.75 -23.22 -12.99
N VAL A 356 -2.87 -22.88 -12.03
CA VAL A 356 -3.15 -21.79 -11.09
C VAL A 356 -3.22 -20.43 -11.79
N ARG A 357 -2.45 -20.22 -12.87
CA ARG A 357 -2.55 -19.01 -13.69
C ARG A 357 -3.94 -18.79 -14.27
N LEU A 358 -4.70 -19.85 -14.60
CA LEU A 358 -6.07 -19.73 -15.13
C LEU A 358 -7.03 -19.10 -14.11
N VAL A 359 -6.76 -19.28 -12.81
CA VAL A 359 -7.57 -18.69 -11.72
C VAL A 359 -6.93 -17.43 -11.13
N SER A 360 -5.79 -16.99 -11.65
CA SER A 360 -5.06 -15.82 -11.15
C SER A 360 -5.86 -14.49 -11.19
N PRO A 361 -6.82 -14.26 -12.11
CA PRO A 361 -7.66 -13.07 -12.08
C PRO A 361 -8.57 -12.97 -10.84
N LEU A 362 -8.71 -14.06 -10.08
CA LEU A 362 -9.50 -14.13 -8.85
C LEU A 362 -8.67 -13.94 -7.57
N LEU A 363 -7.33 -13.77 -7.72
CA LEU A 363 -6.37 -13.71 -6.60
C LEU A 363 -6.00 -12.30 -6.14
#